data_8ac2c733f0671dac68cf6f48f9c13f79
#
_entry.id   8ac2c733f0671dac68cf6f48f9c13f79
#
_cell.length_a   1.000
_cell.length_b   1.000
_cell.length_c   1.000
_cell.angle_alpha   90.00
_cell.angle_beta   90.00
_cell.angle_gamma   90.00
#
_symmetry.space_group_name_H-M   'P 1'
#
loop_
_entity.id
_entity.type
_entity.pdbx_description
1 polymer ?
#
loop_
_entity_poly.entity_id
_entity_poly.type
_entity_poly.pdbx_seq_one_letter_code
_entity_poly.pdbx_strand_id
1 'polypeptide(L)'
;MWQDIAAIIMGPLIIYSWWVQTYTDSWVAEFGRSISRERMTKNMAAMTYPCMSIACTVGGIGMLSHRAGAPEFVIVSTLSIALLFLFIGFVYILPFPLPRLIDSRYQFMKRNGLLDDNGDPLPDEEAERILAQREENE
;
A
#
# COMPACT_ATOMS: atom_id res chain seq x y z
N MET A 1 -17.00 19.20 8.71
CA MET A 1 -15.91 20.05 8.19
C MET A 1 -14.53 19.56 8.65
N TRP A 2 -14.22 19.47 9.96
CA TRP A 2 -12.92 18.94 10.42
C TRP A 2 -12.65 17.51 9.99
N GLN A 3 -13.66 16.65 9.99
CA GLN A 3 -13.53 15.25 9.53
C GLN A 3 -13.18 15.17 8.05
N ASP A 4 -13.77 16.03 7.21
CA ASP A 4 -13.51 16.04 5.77
C ASP A 4 -12.07 16.51 5.50
N ILE A 5 -11.62 17.56 6.21
CA ILE A 5 -10.23 18.05 6.14
C ILE A 5 -9.25 16.99 6.66
N ALA A 6 -9.57 16.35 7.78
CA ALA A 6 -8.74 15.27 8.30
C ALA A 6 -8.60 14.11 7.31
N ALA A 7 -9.68 13.70 6.64
CA ALA A 7 -9.65 12.66 5.62
C ALA A 7 -8.76 13.05 4.42
N ILE A 8 -8.86 14.31 3.97
CA ILE A 8 -8.03 14.84 2.87
C ILE A 8 -6.54 14.85 3.22
N ILE A 9 -6.18 15.14 4.48
CA ILE A 9 -4.78 15.17 4.93
C ILE A 9 -4.24 13.77 5.20
N MET A 10 -5.03 12.94 5.89
CA MET A 10 -4.61 11.59 6.28
C MET A 10 -4.39 10.67 5.07
N GLY A 11 -5.19 10.83 4.02
CA GLY A 11 -5.04 10.01 2.84
C GLY A 11 -3.64 10.08 2.22
N PRO A 12 -3.14 11.25 1.80
CA PRO A 12 -1.77 11.37 1.27
C PRO A 12 -0.68 10.88 2.24
N LEU A 13 -0.84 11.04 3.54
CA LEU A 13 0.10 10.54 4.54
C LEU A 13 0.17 9.02 4.55
N ILE A 14 -0.98 8.34 4.44
CA ILE A 14 -1.04 6.88 4.36
C ILE A 14 -0.43 6.39 3.04
N ILE A 15 -0.69 7.07 1.90
CA ILE A 15 -0.07 6.74 0.61
C ILE A 15 1.45 6.89 0.69
N TYR A 16 1.95 7.97 1.29
CA TYR A 16 3.38 8.19 1.48
C TYR A 16 4.01 7.09 2.34
N SER A 17 3.37 6.74 3.45
CA SER A 17 3.82 5.63 4.31
C SER A 17 3.86 4.30 3.55
N TRP A 18 2.82 4.00 2.77
CA TRP A 18 2.78 2.82 1.91
C TRP A 18 3.92 2.82 0.87
N TRP A 19 4.18 3.96 0.23
CA TRP A 19 5.26 4.09 -0.74
C TRP A 19 6.62 3.84 -0.09
N VAL A 20 6.88 4.43 1.08
CA VAL A 20 8.11 4.20 1.86
C VAL A 20 8.27 2.71 2.18
N GLN A 21 7.22 2.05 2.67
CA GLN A 21 7.27 0.62 3.02
C GLN A 21 7.53 -0.28 1.81
N THR A 22 7.05 0.10 0.63
CA THR A 22 7.16 -0.72 -0.58
C THR A 22 8.48 -0.50 -1.31
N TYR A 23 8.97 0.74 -1.37
CA TYR A 23 10.07 1.12 -2.26
C TYR A 23 11.35 1.58 -1.54
N THR A 24 11.40 1.57 -0.22
CA THR A 24 12.62 1.91 0.53
C THR A 24 13.05 0.76 1.46
N ASP A 25 14.29 0.83 1.95
CA ASP A 25 14.84 -0.10 2.92
C ASP A 25 15.08 0.56 4.29
N SER A 26 14.23 1.56 4.61
CA SER A 26 14.23 2.21 5.93
C SER A 26 13.75 1.26 7.02
N TRP A 27 14.11 1.54 8.28
CA TRP A 27 13.62 0.78 9.44
C TRP A 27 12.08 0.69 9.51
N VAL A 28 11.38 1.74 9.04
CA VAL A 28 9.90 1.74 8.94
C VAL A 28 9.42 0.71 7.93
N ALA A 29 10.12 0.56 6.82
CA ALA A 29 9.80 -0.42 5.80
C ALA A 29 10.06 -1.86 6.30
N GLU A 30 11.14 -2.08 7.03
CA GLU A 30 11.46 -3.36 7.66
C GLU A 30 10.38 -3.77 8.67
N PHE A 31 10.01 -2.84 9.57
CA PHE A 31 8.93 -3.06 10.52
C PHE A 31 7.60 -3.36 9.83
N GLY A 32 7.24 -2.61 8.77
CA GLY A 32 6.05 -2.87 7.98
C GLY A 32 6.05 -4.25 7.32
N ARG A 33 7.19 -4.68 6.77
CA ARG A 33 7.36 -6.01 6.17
C ARG A 33 7.29 -7.14 7.21
N SER A 34 7.83 -6.93 8.41
CA SER A 34 7.79 -7.93 9.48
C SER A 34 6.36 -8.25 9.94
N ILE A 35 5.49 -7.24 9.98
CA ILE A 35 4.07 -7.42 10.31
C ILE A 35 3.30 -8.06 9.16
N SER A 36 3.70 -7.79 7.92
CA SER A 36 3.00 -8.22 6.70
C SER A 36 3.43 -9.60 6.18
N ARG A 37 3.95 -10.48 7.06
CA ARG A 37 4.42 -11.84 6.65
C ARG A 37 3.28 -12.76 6.21
N GLU A 38 2.11 -12.66 6.81
CA GLU A 38 0.94 -13.46 6.43
C GLU A 38 0.28 -12.94 5.16
N ARG A 39 -0.28 -13.85 4.33
CA ARG A 39 -0.88 -13.48 3.04
C ARG A 39 -1.98 -12.42 3.14
N MET A 40 -2.85 -12.49 4.14
CA MET A 40 -3.91 -11.50 4.33
C MET A 40 -3.34 -10.12 4.67
N THR A 41 -2.41 -10.05 5.60
CA THR A 41 -1.73 -8.81 5.99
C THR A 41 -0.92 -8.22 4.84
N LYS A 42 -0.31 -9.06 4.02
CA LYS A 42 0.44 -8.65 2.82
C LYS A 42 -0.47 -7.95 1.80
N ASN A 43 -1.62 -8.54 1.50
CA ASN A 43 -2.58 -7.95 0.56
C ASN A 43 -3.20 -6.66 1.10
N MET A 44 -3.52 -6.62 2.39
CA MET A 44 -3.99 -5.40 3.06
C MET A 44 -2.94 -4.29 2.99
N ALA A 45 -1.69 -4.59 3.31
CA ALA A 45 -0.61 -3.61 3.25
C ALA A 45 -0.34 -3.12 1.81
N ALA A 46 -0.35 -4.04 0.84
CA ALA A 46 0.01 -3.73 -0.54
C ALA A 46 -1.07 -2.98 -1.31
N MET A 47 -2.34 -3.29 -1.08
CA MET A 47 -3.45 -2.80 -1.93
C MET A 47 -4.58 -2.16 -1.14
N THR A 48 -4.99 -2.75 0.00
CA THR A 48 -6.12 -2.22 0.76
C THR A 48 -5.79 -0.85 1.34
N TYR A 49 -4.62 -0.65 1.94
CA TYR A 49 -4.23 0.65 2.51
C TYR A 49 -4.18 1.78 1.47
N PRO A 50 -3.49 1.66 0.32
CA PRO A 50 -3.52 2.72 -0.68
C PRO A 50 -4.91 2.97 -1.25
N CYS A 51 -5.72 1.93 -1.49
CA CYS A 51 -7.10 2.09 -1.96
C CYS A 51 -7.98 2.82 -0.95
N MET A 52 -7.92 2.44 0.32
CA MET A 52 -8.65 3.10 1.41
C MET A 52 -8.22 4.57 1.56
N SER A 53 -6.93 4.82 1.43
CA SER A 53 -6.35 6.16 1.49
C SER A 53 -6.88 7.07 0.36
N ILE A 54 -6.88 6.57 -0.88
CA ILE A 54 -7.45 7.28 -2.03
C ILE A 54 -8.96 7.52 -1.81
N ALA A 55 -9.69 6.50 -1.36
CA ALA A 55 -11.11 6.61 -1.08
C ALA A 55 -11.41 7.67 -0.01
N CYS A 56 -10.62 7.72 1.08
CA CYS A 56 -10.76 8.73 2.12
C CYS A 56 -10.47 10.14 1.58
N THR A 57 -9.40 10.31 0.80
CA THR A 57 -9.05 11.62 0.22
C THR A 57 -10.14 12.11 -0.73
N VAL A 58 -10.53 11.28 -1.70
CA VAL A 58 -11.52 11.63 -2.72
C VAL A 58 -12.90 11.80 -2.09
N GLY A 59 -13.27 10.93 -1.14
CA GLY A 59 -14.50 11.04 -0.38
C GLY A 59 -14.56 12.32 0.46
N GLY A 60 -13.46 12.68 1.12
CA GLY A 60 -13.33 13.94 1.85
C GLY A 60 -13.48 15.17 0.95
N ILE A 61 -12.88 15.15 -0.25
CA ILE A 61 -13.05 16.19 -1.26
C ILE A 61 -14.52 16.27 -1.69
N GLY A 62 -15.18 15.13 -1.96
CA GLY A 62 -16.58 15.08 -2.35
C GLY A 62 -17.52 15.68 -1.27
N MET A 63 -17.29 15.34 -0.02
CA MET A 63 -18.06 15.89 1.11
C MET A 63 -17.83 17.38 1.31
N LEU A 64 -16.59 17.84 1.15
CA LEU A 64 -16.28 19.28 1.23
C LEU A 64 -16.90 20.04 0.07
N SER A 65 -16.87 19.49 -1.15
CA SER A 65 -17.51 20.05 -2.35
C SER A 65 -19.02 20.16 -2.17
N HIS A 66 -19.65 19.14 -1.60
CA HIS A 66 -21.08 19.17 -1.27
C HIS A 66 -21.42 20.32 -0.33
N ARG A 67 -20.65 20.51 0.75
CA ARG A 67 -20.84 21.62 1.70
C ARG A 67 -20.61 23.00 1.09
N ALA A 68 -19.72 23.06 0.08
CA ALA A 68 -19.44 24.29 -0.67
C ALA A 68 -20.49 24.61 -1.74
N GLY A 69 -21.50 23.78 -1.93
CA GLY A 69 -22.53 23.98 -2.96
C GLY A 69 -22.07 23.68 -4.38
N ALA A 70 -21.09 22.78 -4.54
CA ALA A 70 -20.61 22.37 -5.86
C ALA A 70 -21.72 21.70 -6.69
N PRO A 71 -21.64 21.72 -8.03
CA PRO A 71 -22.58 21.06 -8.91
C PRO A 71 -22.70 19.55 -8.59
N GLU A 72 -23.92 19.02 -8.69
CA GLU A 72 -24.24 17.65 -8.33
C GLU A 72 -23.36 16.60 -9.04
N PHE A 73 -23.03 16.84 -10.32
CA PHE A 73 -22.17 15.93 -11.09
C PHE A 73 -20.76 15.79 -10.47
N VAL A 74 -20.21 16.85 -9.86
CA VAL A 74 -18.90 16.81 -9.18
C VAL A 74 -18.98 15.93 -7.93
N ILE A 75 -20.06 16.11 -7.15
CA ILE A 75 -20.28 15.35 -5.93
C ILE A 75 -20.46 13.86 -6.25
N VAL A 76 -21.35 13.55 -7.20
CA VAL A 76 -21.61 12.17 -7.62
C VAL A 76 -20.35 11.51 -8.18
N SER A 77 -19.58 12.22 -9.00
CA SER A 77 -18.33 11.67 -9.57
C SER A 77 -17.30 11.35 -8.50
N THR A 78 -17.05 12.27 -7.57
CA THR A 78 -16.07 12.06 -6.49
C THR A 78 -16.49 10.92 -5.56
N LEU A 79 -17.76 10.86 -5.17
CA LEU A 79 -18.26 9.77 -4.33
C LEU A 79 -18.23 8.42 -5.04
N SER A 80 -18.56 8.39 -6.34
CA SER A 80 -18.46 7.15 -7.14
C SER A 80 -17.02 6.63 -7.23
N ILE A 81 -16.04 7.51 -7.43
CA ILE A 81 -14.63 7.16 -7.44
C ILE A 81 -14.21 6.64 -6.05
N ALA A 82 -14.60 7.30 -4.98
CA ALA A 82 -14.31 6.87 -3.61
C ALA A 82 -14.87 5.47 -3.33
N LEU A 83 -16.11 5.20 -3.73
CA LEU A 83 -16.74 3.88 -3.59
C LEU A 83 -16.05 2.82 -4.42
N LEU A 84 -15.60 3.13 -5.63
CA LEU A 84 -14.85 2.21 -6.47
C LEU A 84 -13.54 1.78 -5.78
N PHE A 85 -12.78 2.73 -5.24
CA PHE A 85 -11.54 2.41 -4.51
C PHE A 85 -11.79 1.64 -3.22
N LEU A 86 -12.85 1.97 -2.50
CA LEU A 86 -13.31 1.18 -1.34
C LEU A 86 -13.59 -0.27 -1.72
N PHE A 87 -14.33 -0.48 -2.81
CA PHE A 87 -14.65 -1.82 -3.30
C PHE A 87 -13.39 -2.60 -3.70
N ILE A 88 -12.47 -1.98 -4.45
CA ILE A 88 -11.19 -2.59 -4.82
C ILE A 88 -10.41 -2.95 -3.55
N GLY A 89 -10.28 -2.04 -2.60
CA GLY A 89 -9.58 -2.29 -1.34
C GLY A 89 -10.20 -3.43 -0.55
N PHE A 90 -11.51 -3.55 -0.54
CA PHE A 90 -12.23 -4.64 0.11
C PHE A 90 -11.99 -5.99 -0.57
N VAL A 91 -12.01 -6.04 -1.90
CA VAL A 91 -11.73 -7.26 -2.67
C VAL A 91 -10.32 -7.79 -2.38
N TYR A 92 -9.34 -6.90 -2.22
CA TYR A 92 -7.94 -7.29 -1.92
C TYR A 92 -7.69 -7.67 -0.46
N ILE A 93 -8.68 -7.64 0.43
CA ILE A 93 -8.61 -8.34 1.73
C ILE A 93 -8.52 -9.86 1.53
N LEU A 94 -9.11 -10.36 0.43
CA LEU A 94 -8.99 -11.76 0.07
C LEU A 94 -7.57 -12.10 -0.42
N PRO A 95 -7.09 -13.34 -0.22
CA PRO A 95 -5.71 -13.74 -0.52
C PRO A 95 -5.48 -13.97 -2.02
N PHE A 96 -5.77 -12.97 -2.85
CA PHE A 96 -5.44 -13.00 -4.28
C PHE A 96 -3.93 -12.83 -4.51
N PRO A 97 -3.40 -13.37 -5.61
CA PRO A 97 -2.01 -13.14 -5.98
C PRO A 97 -1.78 -11.66 -6.28
N LEU A 98 -0.77 -11.07 -5.62
CA LEU A 98 -0.41 -9.66 -5.82
C LEU A 98 0.40 -9.48 -7.11
N PRO A 99 0.15 -8.43 -7.88
CA PRO A 99 1.06 -8.02 -8.95
C PRO A 99 2.46 -7.71 -8.38
N ARG A 100 3.52 -8.14 -9.09
CA ARG A 100 4.93 -7.96 -8.68
C ARG A 100 5.30 -6.50 -8.39
N LEU A 101 4.64 -5.53 -9.05
CA LEU A 101 4.92 -4.10 -8.87
C LEU A 101 4.54 -3.56 -7.49
N ILE A 102 3.48 -4.09 -6.88
CA ILE A 102 2.96 -3.62 -5.58
C ILE A 102 3.30 -4.56 -4.42
N ASP A 103 3.95 -5.67 -4.72
CA ASP A 103 4.43 -6.62 -3.71
C ASP A 103 5.72 -6.07 -3.08
N SER A 104 5.62 -5.56 -1.85
CA SER A 104 6.75 -4.98 -1.11
C SER A 104 7.88 -5.99 -0.90
N ARG A 105 7.55 -7.28 -0.71
CA ARG A 105 8.53 -8.35 -0.57
C ARG A 105 9.28 -8.60 -1.88
N TYR A 106 8.55 -8.70 -3.00
CA TYR A 106 9.18 -8.85 -4.31
C TYR A 106 10.11 -7.68 -4.62
N GLN A 107 9.66 -6.44 -4.36
CA GLN A 107 10.47 -5.24 -4.58
C GLN A 107 11.72 -5.21 -3.69
N PHE A 108 11.61 -5.62 -2.43
CA PHE A 108 12.75 -5.76 -1.53
C PHE A 108 13.76 -6.80 -2.06
N MET A 109 13.31 -8.01 -2.37
CA MET A 109 14.18 -9.07 -2.87
C MET A 109 14.85 -8.70 -4.19
N LYS A 110 14.12 -8.04 -5.10
CA LYS A 110 14.67 -7.52 -6.35
C LYS A 110 15.80 -6.51 -6.11
N ARG A 111 15.63 -5.56 -5.19
CA ARG A 111 16.68 -4.56 -4.89
C ARG A 111 17.92 -5.18 -4.25
N ASN A 112 17.74 -6.20 -3.44
CA ASN A 112 18.83 -6.88 -2.74
C ASN A 112 19.45 -8.04 -3.53
N GLY A 113 19.01 -8.27 -4.77
CA GLY A 113 19.56 -9.36 -5.61
C GLY A 113 19.23 -10.75 -5.07
N LEU A 114 18.06 -10.92 -4.45
CA LEU A 114 17.55 -12.15 -3.84
C LEU A 114 16.48 -12.81 -4.72
N LEU A 115 16.64 -12.74 -6.04
CA LEU A 115 15.80 -13.43 -7.01
C LEU A 115 16.56 -14.63 -7.58
N ASP A 116 15.82 -15.69 -7.92
CA ASP A 116 16.38 -16.84 -8.64
C ASP A 116 16.62 -16.51 -10.14
N ASP A 117 17.17 -17.47 -10.89
CA ASP A 117 17.43 -17.34 -12.33
C ASP A 117 16.16 -17.09 -13.16
N ASN A 118 14.98 -17.43 -12.63
CA ASN A 118 13.68 -17.22 -13.27
C ASN A 118 13.07 -15.85 -12.90
N GLY A 119 13.70 -15.10 -12.02
CA GLY A 119 13.23 -13.82 -11.52
C GLY A 119 12.13 -13.96 -10.45
N ASP A 120 12.03 -15.11 -9.80
CA ASP A 120 11.14 -15.34 -8.67
C ASP A 120 11.88 -15.14 -7.33
N PRO A 121 11.17 -14.69 -6.26
CA PRO A 121 11.78 -14.49 -4.95
C PRO A 121 12.32 -15.79 -4.38
N LEU A 122 13.55 -15.76 -3.85
CA LEU A 122 14.13 -16.89 -3.12
C LEU A 122 13.27 -17.27 -1.90
N PRO A 123 13.33 -18.53 -1.45
CA PRO A 123 12.74 -18.95 -0.18
C PRO A 123 13.27 -18.08 0.98
N ASP A 124 12.42 -17.83 1.99
CA ASP A 124 12.77 -16.94 3.11
C ASP A 124 14.05 -17.37 3.83
N GLU A 125 14.21 -18.67 4.06
CA GLU A 125 15.37 -19.22 4.76
C GLU A 125 16.67 -18.98 3.99
N GLU A 126 16.65 -19.05 2.67
CA GLU A 126 17.81 -18.83 1.82
C GLU A 126 18.14 -17.33 1.70
N ALA A 127 17.12 -16.49 1.56
CA ALA A 127 17.27 -15.05 1.54
C ALA A 127 17.85 -14.52 2.87
N GLU A 128 17.37 -15.00 4.01
CA GLU A 128 17.87 -14.63 5.34
C GLU A 128 19.34 -15.07 5.53
N ARG A 129 19.73 -16.26 5.05
CA ARG A 129 21.13 -16.72 5.09
C ARG A 129 22.07 -15.82 4.27
N ILE A 130 21.64 -15.44 3.07
CA ILE A 130 22.44 -14.56 2.21
C ILE A 130 22.59 -13.18 2.83
N LEU A 131 21.55 -12.63 3.43
CA LEU A 131 21.60 -11.34 4.12
C LEU A 131 22.52 -11.38 5.34
N ALA A 132 22.40 -12.41 6.19
CA ALA A 132 23.27 -12.60 7.35
C ALA A 132 24.75 -12.70 6.97
N GLN A 133 25.08 -13.44 5.88
CA GLN A 133 26.44 -13.54 5.39
C GLN A 133 27.01 -12.21 4.86
N ARG A 134 26.15 -11.32 4.35
CA ARG A 134 26.59 -9.98 3.91
C ARG A 134 26.89 -9.08 5.09
N GLU A 135 26.05 -9.11 6.14
CA GLU A 135 26.28 -8.35 7.37
C GLU A 135 27.56 -8.77 8.11
N GLU A 136 27.94 -10.05 8.06
CA GLU A 136 29.20 -10.53 8.65
C GLU A 136 30.45 -10.10 7.87
N ASN A 137 30.31 -9.70 6.61
CA ASN A 137 31.43 -9.33 5.75
C ASN A 137 31.61 -7.80 5.59
N GLU A 138 30.72 -6.98 6.16
CA GLU A 138 30.81 -5.52 6.19
C GLU A 138 31.42 -5.02 7.51
#